data_c9a3f6ea4276231c34df8319772911f9
#
_entry.id   c9a3f6ea4276231c34df8319772911f9
#
_cell.length_a   1.000
_cell.length_b   1.000
_cell.length_c   1.000
_cell.angle_alpha   90.00
_cell.angle_beta   90.00
_cell.angle_gamma   90.00
#
_symmetry.space_group_name_H-M   'P 1'
#
loop_
_entity.id
_entity.type
_entity.pdbx_description
1 polymer ?
#
loop_
_entity_poly.entity_id
_entity_poly.type
_entity_poly.pdbx_seq_one_letter_code
_entity_poly.pdbx_strand_id
1 'polypeptide(L)'
;MRHIEPNHPHPEKGQIRVYEEGESTPDIRSSKQGELKDMTYYDLLDLLGEPTYPNESGDEKVQKEWVIEFTPFEEKPCFLRIYDWKTYSCWDTINSLQVWSIGGEEGSQFNAFELTSLLKSLNSMNKL
;
A
#
# COMPACT_ATOMS: atom_id res chain seq x y z
N MET A 1 5.21 13.96 -0.23
CA MET A 1 4.88 12.63 0.35
C MET A 1 4.33 12.80 1.75
N ARG A 2 3.32 12.02 2.06
CA ARG A 2 2.73 12.00 3.38
C ARG A 2 3.44 10.95 4.22
N HIS A 3 4.07 11.37 5.30
CA HIS A 3 4.70 10.45 6.24
C HIS A 3 3.60 9.80 7.09
N ILE A 4 3.60 8.49 7.14
CA ILE A 4 2.71 7.78 8.03
C ILE A 4 3.41 7.70 9.39
N GLU A 5 2.94 8.54 10.29
CA GLU A 5 3.34 8.47 11.69
C GLU A 5 2.26 7.74 12.45
N PRO A 6 2.31 6.45 12.48
CA PRO A 6 1.44 5.77 13.40
C PRO A 6 1.93 6.11 14.80
N ASN A 7 1.07 5.99 15.78
CA ASN A 7 1.48 5.78 17.15
C ASN A 7 2.30 4.48 17.14
N HIS A 8 3.41 4.54 16.45
CA HIS A 8 4.17 3.36 16.08
C HIS A 8 5.09 3.05 17.25
N PRO A 9 4.77 2.07 18.08
CA PRO A 9 5.60 1.77 19.24
C PRO A 9 6.93 1.14 18.86
N HIS A 10 7.15 0.87 17.57
CA HIS A 10 8.32 0.14 17.08
C HIS A 10 8.92 0.82 15.85
N PRO A 11 9.66 1.94 16.03
CA PRO A 11 10.32 2.59 14.88
C PRO A 11 11.31 1.67 14.17
N GLU A 12 11.76 0.62 14.84
CA GLU A 12 12.63 -0.41 14.27
C GLU A 12 11.93 -1.31 13.23
N LYS A 13 10.62 -1.21 13.08
CA LYS A 13 9.89 -2.00 12.06
C LYS A 13 9.85 -1.33 10.69
N GLY A 14 10.44 -0.16 10.56
CA GLY A 14 10.49 0.54 9.29
C GLY A 14 9.60 1.77 9.24
N GLN A 15 9.70 2.51 8.15
CA GLN A 15 8.96 3.75 7.94
C GLN A 15 8.21 3.69 6.62
N ILE A 16 7.03 4.30 6.61
CA ILE A 16 6.16 4.34 5.44
C ILE A 16 5.91 5.79 5.06
N ARG A 17 6.11 6.11 3.78
CA ARG A 17 5.69 7.38 3.19
C ARG A 17 4.79 7.08 2.01
N VAL A 18 3.69 7.81 1.90
CA VAL A 18 2.72 7.66 0.82
C VAL A 18 2.80 8.86 -0.10
N TYR A 19 2.93 8.63 -1.40
CA TYR A 19 2.84 9.68 -2.40
C TYR A 19 1.41 10.21 -2.46
N GLU A 20 1.26 11.51 -2.43
CA GLU A 20 -0.05 12.15 -2.51
C GLU A 20 -0.51 12.27 -3.97
N GLU A 21 -1.80 12.43 -4.17
CA GLU A 21 -2.36 12.65 -5.50
C GLU A 21 -1.70 13.86 -6.15
N GLY A 22 -1.27 13.70 -7.38
CA GLY A 22 -0.61 14.77 -8.14
C GLY A 22 0.90 14.85 -7.96
N GLU A 23 1.49 14.13 -6.99
CA GLU A 23 2.93 14.06 -6.87
C GLU A 23 3.54 13.18 -7.97
N SER A 24 4.75 13.56 -8.41
CA SER A 24 5.51 12.69 -9.31
C SER A 24 5.97 11.45 -8.58
N THR A 25 5.59 10.29 -9.10
CA THR A 25 5.98 9.00 -8.55
C THR A 25 7.19 8.44 -9.29
N PRO A 26 8.00 7.57 -8.64
CA PRO A 26 9.13 6.98 -9.33
C PRO A 26 8.67 6.08 -10.48
N ASP A 27 9.43 6.15 -11.58
CA ASP A 27 9.19 5.28 -12.74
C ASP A 27 9.94 3.98 -12.53
N ILE A 28 9.28 3.02 -11.93
CA ILE A 28 9.85 1.70 -11.67
C ILE A 28 9.08 0.64 -12.45
N ARG A 29 9.81 -0.31 -12.99
CA ARG A 29 9.18 -1.52 -13.51
C ARG A 29 8.68 -2.32 -12.32
N SER A 30 7.38 -2.47 -12.22
CA SER A 30 6.80 -3.21 -11.12
C SER A 30 6.02 -4.41 -11.60
N SER A 31 6.11 -5.48 -10.85
CA SER A 31 5.29 -6.68 -11.01
C SER A 31 4.78 -7.06 -9.63
N LYS A 32 3.79 -7.94 -9.60
CA LYS A 32 3.23 -8.39 -8.34
C LYS A 32 4.28 -9.12 -7.51
N GLN A 33 4.53 -8.65 -6.30
CA GLN A 33 5.50 -9.22 -5.37
C GLN A 33 4.85 -9.85 -4.15
N GLY A 34 3.58 -9.57 -3.89
CA GLY A 34 2.90 -10.13 -2.75
C GLY A 34 1.44 -9.70 -2.70
N GLU A 35 0.79 -10.08 -1.61
CA GLU A 35 -0.60 -9.73 -1.35
C GLU A 35 -0.77 -9.25 0.07
N LEU A 36 -1.61 -8.23 0.24
CA LEU A 36 -2.07 -7.76 1.53
C LEU A 36 -3.46 -8.32 1.75
N LYS A 37 -3.61 -9.19 2.76
CA LYS A 37 -4.86 -9.88 3.06
C LYS A 37 -5.52 -9.33 4.32
N ASP A 38 -6.84 -9.56 4.43
CA ASP A 38 -7.63 -9.23 5.61
C ASP A 38 -7.67 -7.75 5.94
N MET A 39 -7.60 -6.90 4.92
CA MET A 39 -7.73 -5.46 5.04
C MET A 39 -8.71 -4.93 4.01
N THR A 40 -9.61 -4.07 4.46
CA THR A 40 -10.60 -3.44 3.59
C THR A 40 -10.07 -2.11 3.06
N TYR A 41 -10.79 -1.53 2.08
CA TYR A 41 -10.52 -0.19 1.59
C TYR A 41 -10.53 0.83 2.75
N TYR A 42 -11.50 0.72 3.65
CA TYR A 42 -11.60 1.64 4.79
C TYR A 42 -10.43 1.50 5.74
N ASP A 43 -9.93 0.28 5.96
CA ASP A 43 -8.72 0.05 6.76
C ASP A 43 -7.52 0.77 6.13
N LEU A 44 -7.37 0.67 4.82
CA LEU A 44 -6.26 1.32 4.12
C LEU A 44 -6.39 2.84 4.14
N LEU A 45 -7.62 3.38 4.00
CA LEU A 45 -7.85 4.82 4.14
C LEU A 45 -7.47 5.32 5.53
N ASP A 46 -7.80 4.56 6.57
CA ASP A 46 -7.47 4.94 7.95
C ASP A 46 -5.95 4.92 8.19
N LEU A 47 -5.25 3.96 7.63
CA LEU A 47 -3.80 3.82 7.84
C LEU A 47 -2.99 4.72 6.93
N LEU A 48 -3.34 4.79 5.66
CA LEU A 48 -2.51 5.41 4.63
C LEU A 48 -3.07 6.74 4.13
N GLY A 49 -4.34 7.03 4.43
CA GLY A 49 -5.03 8.18 3.86
C GLY A 49 -5.47 7.92 2.42
N GLU A 50 -5.77 8.99 1.71
CA GLU A 50 -6.27 8.88 0.33
C GLU A 50 -5.25 8.23 -0.60
N PRO A 51 -5.70 7.43 -1.58
CA PRO A 51 -4.79 6.81 -2.55
C PRO A 51 -4.02 7.85 -3.36
N THR A 52 -2.83 7.48 -3.80
CA THR A 52 -2.05 8.29 -4.75
C THR A 52 -2.80 8.44 -6.06
N TYR A 53 -3.41 7.35 -6.52
CA TYR A 53 -4.27 7.33 -7.71
C TYR A 53 -5.66 6.86 -7.29
N PRO A 54 -6.60 7.80 -7.07
CA PRO A 54 -7.94 7.46 -6.59
C PRO A 54 -8.91 7.06 -7.70
N ASN A 55 -8.50 7.17 -8.97
CA ASN A 55 -9.32 6.90 -10.13
C ASN A 55 -8.80 5.73 -10.93
N GLU A 56 -9.67 5.13 -11.76
CA GLU A 56 -9.31 3.97 -12.55
C GLU A 56 -8.13 4.22 -13.48
N SER A 57 -7.32 3.18 -13.69
CA SER A 57 -6.25 3.19 -14.68
C SER A 57 -6.82 3.17 -16.11
N GLY A 58 -5.98 3.47 -17.11
CA GLY A 58 -6.40 3.50 -18.49
C GLY A 58 -6.96 2.19 -19.02
N ASP A 59 -6.59 1.05 -18.43
CA ASP A 59 -7.10 -0.27 -18.81
C ASP A 59 -8.20 -0.78 -17.88
N GLU A 60 -8.66 0.04 -16.94
CA GLU A 60 -9.73 -0.25 -15.98
C GLU A 60 -9.45 -1.42 -15.01
N LYS A 61 -8.23 -1.96 -15.01
CA LYS A 61 -7.88 -3.08 -14.13
C LYS A 61 -7.54 -2.66 -12.72
N VAL A 62 -7.11 -1.42 -12.53
CA VAL A 62 -6.75 -0.85 -11.23
C VAL A 62 -7.60 0.39 -11.00
N GLN A 63 -8.33 0.43 -9.87
CA GLN A 63 -9.19 1.54 -9.51
C GLN A 63 -8.56 2.44 -8.46
N LYS A 64 -7.89 1.85 -7.49
CA LYS A 64 -7.28 2.57 -6.38
C LYS A 64 -5.86 2.06 -6.19
N GLU A 65 -4.93 3.00 -6.05
CA GLU A 65 -3.53 2.63 -5.88
C GLU A 65 -2.83 3.59 -4.93
N TRP A 66 -2.13 3.03 -3.97
CA TRP A 66 -1.20 3.76 -3.11
C TRP A 66 0.22 3.47 -3.57
N VAL A 67 0.99 4.50 -3.88
CA VAL A 67 2.43 4.37 -4.14
C VAL A 67 3.16 4.72 -2.85
N ILE A 68 4.02 3.82 -2.42
CA ILE A 68 4.64 3.87 -1.10
C ILE A 68 6.15 3.82 -1.23
N GLU A 69 6.82 4.72 -0.50
CA GLU A 69 8.23 4.56 -0.20
C GLU A 69 8.34 3.89 1.16
N PHE A 70 8.79 2.66 1.18
CA PHE A 70 8.96 1.89 2.40
C PHE A 70 10.44 1.77 2.71
N THR A 71 10.82 2.17 3.93
CA THR A 71 12.19 2.07 4.41
C THR A 71 12.22 1.04 5.52
N PRO A 72 12.67 -0.20 5.25
CA PRO A 72 12.87 -1.18 6.30
C PRO A 72 13.91 -0.71 7.32
N PHE A 73 13.87 -1.25 8.52
CA PHE A 73 14.82 -0.86 9.56
C PHE A 73 16.27 -1.12 9.11
N GLU A 74 17.10 -0.10 9.20
CA GLU A 74 18.53 -0.13 8.83
C GLU A 74 18.79 -0.49 7.36
N GLU A 75 17.81 -0.33 6.49
CA GLU A 75 17.96 -0.63 5.06
C GLU A 75 17.65 0.58 4.20
N LYS A 76 17.89 0.43 2.90
CA LYS A 76 17.58 1.47 1.93
C LYS A 76 16.08 1.48 1.63
N PRO A 77 15.52 2.67 1.30
CA PRO A 77 14.12 2.73 0.89
C PRO A 77 13.86 1.92 -0.38
N CYS A 78 12.69 1.32 -0.45
CA CYS A 78 12.18 0.68 -1.66
C CYS A 78 10.79 1.23 -1.98
N PHE A 79 10.40 1.11 -3.25
CA PHE A 79 9.11 1.60 -3.71
C PHE A 79 8.19 0.43 -3.94
N LEU A 80 7.01 0.49 -3.32
CA LEU A 80 5.98 -0.54 -3.42
C LEU A 80 4.66 0.11 -3.78
N ARG A 81 3.77 -0.67 -4.36
CA ARG A 81 2.43 -0.21 -4.75
C ARG A 81 1.41 -1.16 -4.14
N ILE A 82 0.36 -0.59 -3.53
CA ILE A 82 -0.80 -1.36 -3.07
C ILE A 82 -1.95 -0.98 -3.98
N TYR A 83 -2.58 -1.97 -4.62
CA TYR A 83 -3.63 -1.72 -5.58
C TYR A 83 -4.64 -2.86 -5.62
N ASP A 84 -5.87 -2.50 -6.02
CA ASP A 84 -6.89 -3.49 -6.35
C ASP A 84 -6.59 -4.05 -7.74
N TRP A 85 -7.09 -5.25 -8.02
CA TRP A 85 -6.88 -5.85 -9.33
C TRP A 85 -8.18 -6.37 -9.88
N LYS A 86 -8.56 -5.87 -11.06
CA LYS A 86 -9.73 -6.31 -11.81
C LYS A 86 -11.07 -6.17 -11.06
N THR A 87 -11.23 -5.14 -10.27
CA THR A 87 -12.52 -4.79 -9.68
C THR A 87 -13.45 -4.09 -10.68
N TYR A 88 -12.90 -3.58 -11.79
CA TYR A 88 -13.63 -3.00 -12.93
C TYR A 88 -14.66 -1.92 -12.53
N SER A 89 -14.21 -0.95 -11.74
CA SER A 89 -15.05 0.15 -11.25
C SER A 89 -16.27 -0.30 -10.43
N CYS A 90 -16.28 -1.51 -9.95
CA CYS A 90 -17.35 -2.00 -9.10
C CYS A 90 -17.14 -1.53 -7.67
N TRP A 91 -17.89 -0.49 -7.27
CA TRP A 91 -17.76 0.10 -5.95
C TRP A 91 -18.03 -0.90 -4.82
N ASP A 92 -19.02 -1.78 -5.01
CA ASP A 92 -19.32 -2.82 -4.02
C ASP A 92 -18.16 -3.80 -3.86
N THR A 93 -17.51 -4.15 -4.98
CA THR A 93 -16.33 -5.03 -4.95
C THR A 93 -15.18 -4.37 -4.20
N ILE A 94 -14.90 -3.09 -4.47
CA ILE A 94 -13.83 -2.36 -3.78
C ILE A 94 -14.11 -2.28 -2.29
N ASN A 95 -15.34 -1.96 -1.90
CA ASN A 95 -15.71 -1.83 -0.48
C ASN A 95 -15.60 -3.15 0.27
N SER A 96 -15.86 -4.27 -0.40
CA SER A 96 -15.78 -5.60 0.20
C SER A 96 -14.43 -6.28 -0.02
N LEU A 97 -13.55 -5.68 -0.82
CA LEU A 97 -12.24 -6.27 -1.13
C LEU A 97 -11.40 -6.41 0.13
N GLN A 98 -10.88 -7.59 0.37
CA GLN A 98 -10.02 -7.88 1.52
C GLN A 98 -8.66 -8.43 1.13
N VAL A 99 -8.36 -8.47 -0.16
CA VAL A 99 -7.06 -8.89 -0.67
C VAL A 99 -6.60 -7.86 -1.69
N TRP A 100 -5.46 -7.26 -1.42
CA TRP A 100 -4.86 -6.24 -2.28
C TRP A 100 -3.56 -6.76 -2.84
N SER A 101 -3.26 -6.40 -4.07
CA SER A 101 -1.98 -6.76 -4.68
C SER A 101 -0.89 -5.78 -4.25
N ILE A 102 0.32 -6.29 -4.06
CA ILE A 102 1.49 -5.45 -3.81
C ILE A 102 2.43 -5.60 -4.99
N GLY A 103 2.68 -4.50 -5.68
CA GLY A 103 3.65 -4.43 -6.77
C GLY A 103 4.95 -3.82 -6.31
N GLY A 104 6.02 -4.18 -6.99
CA GLY A 104 7.35 -3.65 -6.73
C GLY A 104 8.34 -4.17 -7.75
N GLU A 105 9.60 -3.78 -7.62
CA GLU A 105 10.65 -4.32 -8.47
C GLU A 105 10.82 -5.81 -8.24
N GLU A 106 11.27 -6.52 -9.27
CA GLU A 106 11.56 -7.93 -9.16
C GLU A 106 12.55 -8.16 -8.00
N GLY A 107 12.25 -9.15 -7.17
CA GLY A 107 13.07 -9.46 -5.99
C GLY A 107 12.67 -8.77 -4.72
N SER A 108 11.59 -7.97 -4.72
CA SER A 108 11.13 -7.25 -3.53
C SER A 108 10.07 -7.98 -2.70
N GLN A 109 9.93 -9.30 -2.87
CA GLN A 109 8.95 -10.10 -2.11
C GLN A 109 9.14 -9.97 -0.60
N PHE A 110 10.39 -9.96 -0.15
CA PHE A 110 10.68 -9.83 1.28
C PHE A 110 10.22 -8.48 1.82
N ASN A 111 10.49 -7.41 1.07
CA ASN A 111 10.05 -6.07 1.45
C ASN A 111 8.52 -5.95 1.44
N ALA A 112 7.86 -6.57 0.47
CA ALA A 112 6.40 -6.63 0.43
C ALA A 112 5.85 -7.36 1.66
N PHE A 113 6.46 -8.46 2.05
CA PHE A 113 6.07 -9.20 3.25
C PHE A 113 6.24 -8.35 4.51
N GLU A 114 7.35 -7.64 4.63
CA GLU A 114 7.60 -6.76 5.78
C GLU A 114 6.55 -5.64 5.86
N LEU A 115 6.23 -5.03 4.72
CA LEU A 115 5.22 -3.98 4.66
C LEU A 115 3.85 -4.51 5.09
N THR A 116 3.44 -5.68 4.58
CA THR A 116 2.15 -6.27 4.96
C THR A 116 2.09 -6.58 6.44
N SER A 117 3.16 -7.10 7.02
CA SER A 117 3.24 -7.40 8.45
C SER A 117 3.08 -6.13 9.28
N LEU A 118 3.74 -5.06 8.87
CA LEU A 118 3.66 -3.77 9.55
C LEU A 118 2.24 -3.19 9.46
N LEU A 119 1.64 -3.20 8.28
CA LEU A 119 0.29 -2.67 8.09
C LEU A 119 -0.74 -3.45 8.90
N LYS A 120 -0.62 -4.77 8.95
CA LYS A 120 -1.52 -5.60 9.76
C LYS A 120 -1.38 -5.29 11.24
N SER A 121 -0.16 -5.10 11.72
CA SER A 121 0.08 -4.72 13.12
C SER A 121 -0.56 -3.37 13.44
N LEU A 122 -0.38 -2.38 12.58
CA LEU A 122 -0.96 -1.06 12.76
C LEU A 122 -2.47 -1.10 12.72
N ASN A 123 -3.05 -1.88 11.82
CA ASN A 123 -4.50 -2.03 11.72
C ASN A 123 -5.08 -2.66 12.98
N SER A 124 -4.43 -3.67 13.53
CA SER A 124 -4.85 -4.29 14.79
C SER A 124 -4.82 -3.29 15.94
N MET A 125 -3.79 -2.44 15.99
CA MET A 125 -3.68 -1.40 17.03
C MET A 125 -4.79 -0.36 16.92
N ASN A 126 -5.17 0.03 15.71
CA ASN A 126 -6.22 1.00 15.49
C ASN A 126 -7.61 0.49 15.93
N LYS A 127 -7.78 -0.81 16.01
CA LYS A 127 -9.06 -1.45 16.39
C LYS A 127 -9.16 -1.80 17.87
N LEU A 128 -8.16 -1.47 18.64
CA LEU A 128 -8.19 -1.71 20.09
C LEU A 128 -8.99 -0.64 20.84
#